data_cabadd8a4c8f60000e8b9595cb0f86d0
#
_entry.id   cabadd8a4c8f60000e8b9595cb0f86d0
#
_cell.length_a   1.000
_cell.length_b   1.000
_cell.length_c   1.000
_cell.angle_alpha   90.00
_cell.angle_beta   90.00
_cell.angle_gamma   90.00
#
_symmetry.space_group_name_H-M   'P 1'
#
loop_
_entity.id
_entity.type
_entity.pdbx_description
1 polymer ?
#
loop_
_entity_poly.entity_id
_entity_poly.type
_entity_poly.pdbx_seq_one_letter_code
_entity_poly.pdbx_strand_id
1 'polypeptide(L)'
;GRMVIRELLSATIEGLGHGEVPVFPIQIFKVKEGVSWSEEDYAAAVKDFDKALAGEIKFKTPNFDLLIEACRTTSVALFPNFMFLDAPFNRHEKWRIDDPDRFRYEVATMGCRTRVFENLHGEKSSWGRGNLSFTSMNLPRLAIEAMREAGDMIPDGNKHAIRKEAREIFLESVRKTATMMAEQLYERYCFQRTALARQFPFMMSNDVWKGGGRLQPNDEVGDVLKHGTLGIGFIGGHNAMVAIYGEGHATSKEAWQTLYDAVTVMNRVVEEYKAKYGLNYSVLATPAEGLSGRFTRMDRKRYGEIPGVTDRDYYVNSFHVDVREPVSIVEKIRLEAPFHAITRGGHITYVELDGEARKNPVAILKIVKVMQDEGIGYGSINHPVDRDPVCGYTGIIGEVCPRCGRREGEGVPLSKLQKLGLYKNYNSTTIGYHGDPAEEA
;
A
#
# COMPACT_ATOMS: atom_id res chain seq x y z
N GLY A 1 20.20 8.45 17.60
CA GLY A 1 19.34 7.99 16.50
C GLY A 1 19.80 6.66 15.94
N ARG A 2 21.02 6.54 15.40
CA ARG A 2 21.52 5.30 14.74
C ARG A 2 21.47 4.06 15.65
N MET A 3 21.90 4.18 16.92
CA MET A 3 21.85 3.09 17.90
C MET A 3 20.40 2.61 18.10
N VAL A 4 19.44 3.53 18.27
CA VAL A 4 18.02 3.17 18.46
C VAL A 4 17.47 2.43 17.24
N ILE A 5 17.82 2.88 16.02
CA ILE A 5 17.39 2.19 14.79
C ILE A 5 17.95 0.77 14.74
N ARG A 6 19.24 0.60 15.05
CA ARG A 6 19.90 -0.73 15.06
C ARG A 6 19.24 -1.66 16.07
N GLU A 7 19.00 -1.19 17.29
CA GLU A 7 18.32 -1.98 18.33
C GLU A 7 16.89 -2.36 17.94
N LEU A 8 16.13 -1.46 17.29
CA LEU A 8 14.81 -1.77 16.78
C LEU A 8 14.85 -2.85 15.69
N LEU A 9 15.81 -2.78 14.76
CA LEU A 9 15.99 -3.80 13.73
C LEU A 9 16.40 -5.14 14.34
N SER A 10 17.33 -5.17 15.29
CA SER A 10 17.73 -6.37 16.00
C SER A 10 16.58 -7.01 16.79
N ALA A 11 15.83 -6.21 17.56
CA ALA A 11 14.68 -6.68 18.30
C ALA A 11 13.60 -7.26 17.38
N THR A 12 13.45 -6.72 16.17
CA THR A 12 12.52 -7.26 15.18
C THR A 12 12.95 -8.65 14.68
N ILE A 13 14.24 -8.87 14.52
CA ILE A 13 14.80 -10.19 14.16
C ILE A 13 14.64 -11.20 15.32
N GLU A 14 14.90 -10.76 16.54
CA GLU A 14 14.74 -11.59 17.75
C GLU A 14 13.27 -11.99 17.98
N GLY A 15 12.34 -11.13 17.57
CA GLY A 15 10.90 -11.37 17.67
C GLY A 15 10.33 -11.19 19.07
N LEU A 16 9.12 -11.71 19.28
CA LEU A 16 8.36 -11.60 20.55
C LEU A 16 8.68 -12.72 21.55
N GLY A 17 9.71 -13.48 21.32
CA GLY A 17 10.01 -14.72 22.03
C GLY A 17 9.39 -15.94 21.34
N HIS A 18 9.87 -17.13 21.67
CA HIS A 18 9.39 -18.40 21.12
C HIS A 18 9.36 -18.49 19.57
N GLY A 19 10.16 -17.67 18.87
CA GLY A 19 10.23 -17.63 17.41
C GLY A 19 9.08 -16.86 16.72
N GLU A 20 8.33 -16.07 17.47
CA GLU A 20 7.26 -15.24 16.91
C GLU A 20 7.83 -13.98 16.24
N VAL A 21 7.47 -13.78 14.97
CA VAL A 21 7.79 -12.56 14.25
C VAL A 21 6.76 -11.49 14.62
N PRO A 22 7.17 -10.26 14.99
CA PRO A 22 6.23 -9.20 15.28
C PRO A 22 5.49 -8.78 14.00
N VAL A 23 4.19 -8.52 14.14
CA VAL A 23 3.36 -7.98 13.03
C VAL A 23 3.31 -6.46 13.09
N PHE A 24 3.34 -5.91 14.29
CA PHE A 24 3.34 -4.47 14.58
C PHE A 24 4.43 -4.10 15.60
N PRO A 25 4.90 -2.85 15.60
CA PRO A 25 4.57 -1.76 14.66
C PRO A 25 5.20 -1.96 13.28
N ILE A 26 4.50 -1.51 12.23
CA ILE A 26 5.07 -1.47 10.86
C ILE A 26 6.21 -0.45 10.87
N GLN A 27 7.43 -0.92 10.63
CA GLN A 27 8.61 -0.08 10.50
C GLN A 27 8.79 0.37 9.07
N ILE A 28 9.24 1.61 8.89
CA ILE A 28 9.52 2.19 7.58
C ILE A 28 10.96 2.70 7.57
N PHE A 29 11.77 2.12 6.70
CA PHE A 29 13.12 2.60 6.45
C PHE A 29 13.11 3.60 5.29
N LYS A 30 13.64 4.81 5.53
CA LYS A 30 13.71 5.86 4.51
C LYS A 30 15.00 5.74 3.71
N VAL A 31 14.85 5.50 2.41
CA VAL A 31 15.95 5.43 1.45
C VAL A 31 16.17 6.82 0.86
N LYS A 32 17.39 7.36 0.99
CA LYS A 32 17.74 8.69 0.54
C LYS A 32 19.18 8.75 0.07
N GLU A 33 19.40 9.26 -1.15
CA GLU A 33 20.72 9.49 -1.71
C GLU A 33 21.61 10.35 -0.79
N GLY A 34 22.83 9.93 -0.56
CA GLY A 34 23.79 10.60 0.31
C GLY A 34 23.56 10.41 1.82
N VAL A 35 22.42 9.83 2.24
CA VAL A 35 22.10 9.57 3.66
C VAL A 35 22.13 8.09 3.99
N SER A 36 21.34 7.28 3.27
CA SER A 36 21.22 5.83 3.44
C SER A 36 21.43 5.07 2.15
N TRP A 37 21.71 5.76 1.05
CA TRP A 37 21.92 5.17 -0.26
C TRP A 37 23.05 5.87 -1.02
N SER A 38 23.86 5.07 -1.73
CA SER A 38 24.70 5.49 -2.86
C SER A 38 24.98 4.30 -3.77
N GLU A 39 25.14 4.54 -5.06
CA GLU A 39 25.48 3.49 -6.04
C GLU A 39 26.82 2.82 -5.74
N GLU A 40 27.79 3.58 -5.22
CA GLU A 40 29.12 3.05 -4.89
C GLU A 40 29.03 2.06 -3.73
N ASP A 41 28.34 2.42 -2.65
CA ASP A 41 28.17 1.55 -1.49
C ASP A 41 27.29 0.34 -1.82
N TYR A 42 26.28 0.51 -2.68
CA TYR A 42 25.47 -0.58 -3.21
C TYR A 42 26.36 -1.60 -3.96
N ALA A 43 27.19 -1.14 -4.89
CA ALA A 43 28.07 -2.02 -5.65
C ALA A 43 29.06 -2.77 -4.74
N ALA A 44 29.59 -2.11 -3.71
CA ALA A 44 30.46 -2.73 -2.72
C ALA A 44 29.73 -3.81 -1.91
N ALA A 45 28.51 -3.52 -1.46
CA ALA A 45 27.69 -4.44 -0.66
C ALA A 45 27.25 -5.68 -1.46
N VAL A 46 26.82 -5.50 -2.71
CA VAL A 46 26.41 -6.62 -3.57
C VAL A 46 27.58 -7.55 -3.91
N LYS A 47 28.80 -7.01 -3.98
CA LYS A 47 29.99 -7.81 -4.27
C LYS A 47 30.32 -8.79 -3.13
N ASP A 48 30.11 -8.41 -1.88
CA ASP A 48 30.32 -9.26 -0.70
C ASP A 48 29.39 -8.85 0.43
N PHE A 49 28.16 -9.36 0.38
CA PHE A 49 27.11 -8.98 1.31
C PHE A 49 27.37 -9.49 2.75
N ASP A 50 28.06 -10.62 2.87
CA ASP A 50 28.40 -11.18 4.20
C ASP A 50 29.40 -10.28 4.92
N LYS A 51 30.40 -9.74 4.21
CA LYS A 51 31.32 -8.72 4.76
C LYS A 51 30.60 -7.42 5.07
N ALA A 52 29.63 -7.03 4.23
CA ALA A 52 28.81 -5.86 4.52
C ALA A 52 28.03 -6.02 5.84
N LEU A 53 27.41 -7.17 6.06
CA LEU A 53 26.70 -7.52 7.31
C LEU A 53 27.65 -7.63 8.51
N ALA A 54 28.82 -8.17 8.32
CA ALA A 54 29.85 -8.28 9.37
C ALA A 54 30.47 -6.92 9.77
N GLY A 55 30.13 -5.83 9.03
CA GLY A 55 30.73 -4.51 9.25
C GLY A 55 32.19 -4.39 8.78
N GLU A 56 32.64 -5.33 7.96
CA GLU A 56 33.99 -5.34 7.40
C GLU A 56 34.18 -4.38 6.21
N ILE A 57 33.05 -3.94 5.61
CA ILE A 57 33.04 -2.92 4.55
C ILE A 57 32.78 -1.56 5.18
N LYS A 58 33.70 -0.62 4.94
CA LYS A 58 33.49 0.77 5.35
C LYS A 58 32.77 1.52 4.24
N PHE A 59 31.49 1.81 4.48
CA PHE A 59 30.65 2.60 3.58
C PHE A 59 30.97 4.10 3.66
N LYS A 60 30.83 4.79 2.54
CA LYS A 60 30.96 6.25 2.45
C LYS A 60 29.69 6.96 2.91
N THR A 61 28.53 6.37 2.63
CA THR A 61 27.22 6.90 3.01
C THR A 61 26.96 6.65 4.49
N PRO A 62 26.58 7.66 5.27
CA PRO A 62 26.52 7.59 6.74
C PRO A 62 25.65 6.49 7.33
N ASN A 63 24.54 6.13 6.67
CA ASN A 63 23.56 5.16 7.17
C ASN A 63 23.37 3.97 6.21
N PHE A 64 24.30 3.71 5.31
CA PHE A 64 24.18 2.57 4.40
C PHE A 64 24.29 1.24 5.15
N ASP A 65 25.09 1.16 6.20
CA ASP A 65 25.16 0.00 7.09
C ASP A 65 23.81 -0.31 7.76
N LEU A 66 23.03 0.71 8.11
CA LEU A 66 21.65 0.52 8.62
C LEU A 66 20.69 0.03 7.53
N LEU A 67 20.90 0.40 6.27
CA LEU A 67 20.14 -0.18 5.16
C LEU A 67 20.44 -1.67 4.99
N ILE A 68 21.72 -2.08 5.12
CA ILE A 68 22.10 -3.50 5.10
C ILE A 68 21.39 -4.27 6.22
N GLU A 69 21.39 -3.73 7.45
CA GLU A 69 20.66 -4.33 8.58
C GLU A 69 19.14 -4.34 8.32
N ALA A 70 18.56 -3.29 7.73
CA ALA A 70 17.16 -3.25 7.35
C ALA A 70 16.81 -4.35 6.33
N CYS A 71 17.66 -4.56 5.31
CA CYS A 71 17.48 -5.64 4.34
C CYS A 71 17.54 -7.02 5.01
N ARG A 72 18.49 -7.22 5.94
CA ARG A 72 18.55 -8.45 6.74
C ARG A 72 17.29 -8.63 7.58
N THR A 73 16.81 -7.58 8.25
CA THR A 73 15.60 -7.63 9.06
C THR A 73 14.38 -7.99 8.22
N THR A 74 14.21 -7.33 7.05
CA THR A 74 13.12 -7.65 6.12
C THR A 74 13.18 -9.09 5.61
N SER A 75 14.36 -9.68 5.47
CA SER A 75 14.50 -11.08 5.06
C SER A 75 14.06 -12.08 6.13
N VAL A 76 13.95 -11.65 7.37
CA VAL A 76 13.54 -12.48 8.53
C VAL A 76 12.11 -12.21 8.95
N ALA A 77 11.77 -10.94 9.04
CA ALA A 77 10.45 -10.41 9.37
C ALA A 77 9.94 -9.62 8.16
N LEU A 78 8.66 -9.33 8.05
CA LEU A 78 8.08 -8.61 6.90
C LEU A 78 8.36 -7.10 6.91
N PHE A 79 9.23 -6.65 7.79
CA PHE A 79 9.60 -5.26 8.02
C PHE A 79 11.12 -5.11 8.14
N PRO A 80 11.62 -3.87 7.95
CA PRO A 80 10.90 -2.65 7.57
C PRO A 80 10.45 -2.63 6.10
N ASN A 81 9.39 -1.84 5.82
CA ASN A 81 9.08 -1.39 4.47
C ASN A 81 10.04 -0.26 4.07
N PHE A 82 10.13 0.04 2.76
CA PHE A 82 11.07 1.03 2.25
C PHE A 82 10.33 2.23 1.64
N MET A 83 10.68 3.43 2.09
CA MET A 83 10.16 4.68 1.54
C MET A 83 11.26 5.44 0.82
N PHE A 84 11.03 5.74 -0.45
CA PHE A 84 12.02 6.36 -1.32
C PHE A 84 11.80 7.88 -1.37
N LEU A 85 12.66 8.62 -0.65
CA LEU A 85 12.55 10.08 -0.56
C LEU A 85 12.99 10.78 -1.86
N ASP A 86 13.72 10.08 -2.73
CA ASP A 86 14.16 10.61 -4.01
C ASP A 86 13.16 10.43 -5.15
N ALA A 87 12.08 9.69 -4.95
CA ALA A 87 10.97 9.68 -5.90
C ALA A 87 10.46 11.12 -6.13
N PRO A 88 10.24 11.56 -7.38
CA PRO A 88 9.98 12.98 -7.70
C PRO A 88 8.86 13.61 -6.87
N PHE A 89 7.79 12.86 -6.60
CA PHE A 89 6.64 13.33 -5.81
C PHE A 89 6.89 13.31 -4.29
N ASN A 90 7.96 12.64 -3.81
CA ASN A 90 8.38 12.61 -2.40
C ASN A 90 9.44 13.66 -2.07
N ARG A 91 10.06 14.28 -3.08
CA ARG A 91 11.04 15.33 -2.87
C ARG A 91 10.40 16.58 -2.29
N HIS A 92 11.18 17.26 -1.45
CA HIS A 92 10.84 18.59 -0.93
C HIS A 92 11.99 19.57 -1.23
N GLU A 93 11.66 20.75 -1.74
CA GLU A 93 12.62 21.75 -2.16
C GLU A 93 13.49 22.34 -1.05
N LYS A 94 12.96 22.33 0.18
CA LYS A 94 13.68 22.81 1.38
C LYS A 94 14.49 21.73 2.08
N TRP A 95 14.38 20.48 1.67
CA TRP A 95 15.14 19.42 2.32
C TRP A 95 16.64 19.60 2.10
N ARG A 96 17.42 19.61 3.17
CA ARG A 96 18.89 19.67 3.13
C ARG A 96 19.47 18.66 4.09
N ILE A 97 20.59 18.06 3.71
CA ILE A 97 21.24 17.00 4.48
C ILE A 97 21.78 17.47 5.83
N ASP A 98 22.21 18.71 5.91
CA ASP A 98 22.77 19.38 7.07
C ASP A 98 21.73 20.06 7.97
N ASP A 99 20.46 20.12 7.55
CA ASP A 99 19.37 20.67 8.36
C ASP A 99 18.97 19.66 9.44
N PRO A 100 19.10 19.99 10.74
CA PRO A 100 18.67 19.13 11.83
C PRO A 100 17.16 18.89 11.86
N ASP A 101 16.39 19.81 11.29
CA ASP A 101 14.94 19.73 11.19
C ASP A 101 14.42 19.18 9.85
N ARG A 102 15.30 18.62 9.01
CA ARG A 102 14.93 18.08 7.68
C ARG A 102 13.81 17.07 7.72
N PHE A 103 13.58 16.38 8.85
CA PHE A 103 12.49 15.41 9.02
C PHE A 103 11.10 16.02 8.77
N ARG A 104 10.94 17.34 8.94
CA ARG A 104 9.70 18.08 8.64
C ARG A 104 9.38 18.11 7.15
N TYR A 105 10.40 17.95 6.33
CA TYR A 105 10.33 17.96 4.85
C TYR A 105 10.33 16.56 4.25
N GLU A 106 10.19 15.55 5.07
CA GLU A 106 10.15 14.17 4.65
C GLU A 106 8.72 13.65 4.69
N VAL A 107 8.36 12.91 3.63
CA VAL A 107 7.07 12.24 3.57
C VAL A 107 6.97 11.13 4.61
N ALA A 108 5.77 10.92 5.13
CA ALA A 108 5.41 9.80 5.98
C ALA A 108 4.05 9.21 5.57
N THR A 109 3.84 7.95 5.92
CA THR A 109 2.55 7.28 5.77
C THR A 109 1.82 7.22 7.09
N MET A 110 0.49 7.06 7.00
CA MET A 110 -0.39 6.70 8.10
C MET A 110 -0.94 5.29 7.84
N GLY A 111 -0.95 4.44 8.87
CA GLY A 111 -1.33 3.06 8.69
C GLY A 111 -0.48 2.38 7.61
N CYS A 112 -1.09 1.55 6.77
CA CYS A 112 -0.37 0.72 5.81
C CYS A 112 0.25 1.51 4.66
N ARG A 113 -0.44 2.53 4.09
CA ARG A 113 0.00 3.21 2.87
C ARG A 113 -0.55 4.62 2.65
N THR A 114 -1.47 5.09 3.49
CA THR A 114 -2.05 6.43 3.32
C THR A 114 -0.94 7.48 3.46
N ARG A 115 -0.79 8.31 2.44
CA ARG A 115 0.24 9.33 2.35
C ARG A 115 -0.37 10.72 2.55
N VAL A 116 0.23 11.51 3.40
CA VAL A 116 -0.14 12.90 3.64
C VAL A 116 1.11 13.76 3.46
N PHE A 117 1.15 14.58 2.43
CA PHE A 117 2.33 15.39 2.16
C PHE A 117 2.00 16.75 1.53
N GLU A 118 1.35 16.79 0.35
CA GLU A 118 0.89 18.03 -0.29
C GLU A 118 -0.12 18.75 0.60
N ASN A 119 -0.05 20.10 0.65
CA ASN A 119 -0.91 20.92 1.49
C ASN A 119 -1.27 22.23 0.80
N LEU A 120 -2.56 22.47 0.57
CA LEU A 120 -3.05 23.74 0.03
C LEU A 120 -2.99 24.88 1.04
N HIS A 121 -2.93 24.59 2.34
CA HIS A 121 -3.03 25.55 3.43
C HIS A 121 -1.71 25.74 4.19
N GLY A 122 -0.60 25.59 3.51
CA GLY A 122 0.71 25.75 4.10
C GLY A 122 1.77 24.90 3.43
N GLU A 123 2.84 24.67 4.15
CA GLU A 123 3.99 23.95 3.65
C GLU A 123 3.65 22.48 3.35
N LYS A 124 4.23 21.95 2.29
CA LYS A 124 4.23 20.53 1.98
C LYS A 124 4.92 19.77 3.10
N SER A 125 4.18 18.98 3.87
CA SER A 125 4.69 18.28 5.04
C SER A 125 3.71 17.20 5.51
N SER A 126 4.22 16.14 6.13
CA SER A 126 3.39 15.17 6.87
C SER A 126 3.19 15.57 8.33
N TRP A 127 3.96 16.54 8.83
CA TRP A 127 3.98 16.94 10.22
C TRP A 127 2.68 17.60 10.66
N GLY A 128 2.11 17.09 11.76
CA GLY A 128 0.90 17.65 12.36
C GLY A 128 -0.37 17.50 11.49
N ARG A 129 -0.39 16.54 10.57
CA ARG A 129 -1.47 16.35 9.62
C ARG A 129 -1.89 14.89 9.58
N GLY A 130 -3.04 14.62 8.96
CA GLY A 130 -3.58 13.28 8.82
C GLY A 130 -4.64 13.18 7.74
N ASN A 131 -5.12 11.96 7.51
CA ASN A 131 -6.27 11.71 6.66
C ASN A 131 -7.56 11.88 7.48
N LEU A 132 -8.51 12.65 6.97
CA LEU A 132 -9.81 12.86 7.62
C LEU A 132 -10.81 11.78 7.25
N SER A 133 -10.86 11.47 5.96
CA SER A 133 -11.81 10.51 5.42
C SER A 133 -11.36 10.04 4.05
N PHE A 134 -11.72 8.80 3.71
CA PHE A 134 -11.64 8.30 2.35
C PHE A 134 -12.84 7.42 2.04
N THR A 135 -13.10 7.21 0.78
CA THR A 135 -14.11 6.28 0.27
C THR A 135 -13.56 5.55 -0.94
N SER A 136 -14.03 4.33 -1.22
CA SER A 136 -13.40 3.46 -2.20
C SER A 136 -14.38 3.01 -3.28
N MET A 137 -13.98 3.18 -4.54
CA MET A 137 -14.70 2.79 -5.74
C MET A 137 -14.50 1.31 -6.04
N ASN A 138 -15.55 0.62 -6.41
CA ASN A 138 -15.54 -0.75 -6.93
C ASN A 138 -15.36 -0.71 -8.45
N LEU A 139 -14.11 -0.72 -8.95
CA LEU A 139 -13.81 -0.69 -10.39
C LEU A 139 -14.36 -1.90 -11.15
N PRO A 140 -14.25 -3.15 -10.65
CA PRO A 140 -14.82 -4.32 -11.33
C PRO A 140 -16.31 -4.18 -11.62
N ARG A 141 -17.10 -3.65 -10.68
CA ARG A 141 -18.52 -3.40 -10.90
C ARG A 141 -18.76 -2.46 -12.07
N LEU A 142 -18.07 -1.33 -12.10
CA LEU A 142 -18.19 -0.36 -13.18
C LEU A 142 -17.80 -0.96 -14.53
N ALA A 143 -16.78 -1.82 -14.54
CA ALA A 143 -16.33 -2.51 -15.75
C ALA A 143 -17.36 -3.55 -16.24
N ILE A 144 -17.95 -4.33 -15.32
CA ILE A 144 -19.01 -5.31 -15.67
C ILE A 144 -20.24 -4.59 -16.25
N GLU A 145 -20.67 -3.49 -15.59
CA GLU A 145 -21.80 -2.69 -16.06
C GLU A 145 -21.54 -2.07 -17.43
N ALA A 146 -20.33 -1.51 -17.63
CA ALA A 146 -19.92 -0.96 -18.92
C ALA A 146 -19.90 -2.01 -20.06
N MET A 147 -19.42 -3.22 -19.79
CA MET A 147 -19.44 -4.30 -20.78
C MET A 147 -20.86 -4.74 -21.15
N ARG A 148 -21.78 -4.76 -20.20
CA ARG A 148 -23.20 -5.06 -20.45
C ARG A 148 -23.85 -3.97 -21.29
N GLU A 149 -23.70 -2.72 -20.88
CA GLU A 149 -24.24 -1.56 -21.60
C GLU A 149 -23.71 -1.50 -23.04
N ALA A 150 -22.41 -1.67 -23.25
CA ALA A 150 -21.82 -1.70 -24.58
C ALA A 150 -22.33 -2.87 -25.42
N GLY A 151 -22.55 -4.05 -24.83
CA GLY A 151 -23.15 -5.21 -25.50
C GLY A 151 -24.58 -4.94 -25.94
N ASP A 152 -25.38 -4.28 -25.10
CA ASP A 152 -26.77 -3.91 -25.44
C ASP A 152 -26.81 -2.81 -26.55
N MET A 153 -25.86 -1.89 -26.55
CA MET A 153 -25.76 -0.83 -27.58
C MET A 153 -25.28 -1.37 -28.94
N ILE A 154 -24.49 -2.42 -28.94
CA ILE A 154 -23.85 -3.00 -30.15
C ILE A 154 -24.13 -4.51 -30.21
N PRO A 155 -25.40 -4.95 -30.33
CA PRO A 155 -25.75 -6.37 -30.21
C PRO A 155 -25.13 -7.24 -31.29
N ASP A 156 -24.89 -6.70 -32.49
CA ASP A 156 -24.21 -7.39 -33.60
C ASP A 156 -22.71 -7.03 -33.67
N GLY A 157 -22.18 -6.34 -32.64
CA GLY A 157 -20.80 -5.91 -32.61
C GLY A 157 -19.82 -7.06 -32.40
N ASN A 158 -18.65 -6.97 -33.04
CA ASN A 158 -17.56 -7.83 -32.69
C ASN A 158 -16.97 -7.46 -31.31
N LYS A 159 -16.24 -8.38 -30.72
CA LYS A 159 -15.65 -8.19 -29.38
C LYS A 159 -14.80 -6.92 -29.26
N HIS A 160 -14.10 -6.52 -30.32
CA HIS A 160 -13.26 -5.32 -30.31
C HIS A 160 -14.10 -4.04 -30.24
N ALA A 161 -15.18 -3.94 -31.03
CA ALA A 161 -16.09 -2.79 -31.00
C ALA A 161 -16.76 -2.65 -29.62
N ILE A 162 -17.24 -3.77 -29.06
CA ILE A 162 -17.86 -3.77 -27.70
C ILE A 162 -16.85 -3.34 -26.64
N ARG A 163 -15.61 -3.86 -26.68
CA ARG A 163 -14.57 -3.45 -25.70
C ARG A 163 -14.22 -1.97 -25.81
N LYS A 164 -14.13 -1.44 -27.03
CA LYS A 164 -13.87 -0.02 -27.25
C LYS A 164 -14.97 0.85 -26.64
N GLU A 165 -16.22 0.52 -26.88
CA GLU A 165 -17.36 1.24 -26.29
C GLU A 165 -17.40 1.08 -24.78
N ALA A 166 -17.21 -0.13 -24.28
CA ALA A 166 -17.16 -0.40 -22.84
C ALA A 166 -16.08 0.40 -22.13
N ARG A 167 -14.92 0.62 -22.77
CA ARG A 167 -13.86 1.46 -22.23
C ARG A 167 -14.34 2.90 -22.01
N GLU A 168 -14.99 3.50 -23.00
CA GLU A 168 -15.50 4.89 -22.88
C GLU A 168 -16.59 4.99 -21.81
N ILE A 169 -17.54 4.05 -21.77
CA ILE A 169 -18.57 3.97 -20.73
C ILE A 169 -17.94 3.80 -19.35
N PHE A 170 -16.94 2.93 -19.23
CA PHE A 170 -16.21 2.70 -17.98
C PHE A 170 -15.52 3.97 -17.47
N LEU A 171 -14.78 4.67 -18.30
CA LEU A 171 -14.09 5.90 -17.93
C LEU A 171 -15.06 7.02 -17.51
N GLU A 172 -16.18 7.14 -18.21
CA GLU A 172 -17.23 8.09 -17.82
C GLU A 172 -17.91 7.70 -16.50
N SER A 173 -18.14 6.41 -16.27
CA SER A 173 -18.66 5.88 -15.00
C SER A 173 -17.71 6.12 -13.83
N VAL A 174 -16.40 5.97 -14.07
CA VAL A 174 -15.36 6.33 -13.10
C VAL A 174 -15.43 7.82 -12.77
N ARG A 175 -15.56 8.69 -13.78
CA ARG A 175 -15.67 10.14 -13.58
C ARG A 175 -16.91 10.50 -12.73
N LYS A 176 -18.08 9.99 -13.10
CA LYS A 176 -19.35 10.22 -12.36
C LYS A 176 -19.24 9.75 -10.91
N THR A 177 -18.70 8.55 -10.70
CA THR A 177 -18.54 7.97 -9.37
C THR A 177 -17.54 8.77 -8.53
N ALA A 178 -16.41 9.17 -9.10
CA ALA A 178 -15.41 10.01 -8.42
C ALA A 178 -16.00 11.37 -8.01
N THR A 179 -16.83 11.98 -8.87
CA THR A 179 -17.56 13.22 -8.57
C THR A 179 -18.50 13.04 -7.37
N MET A 180 -19.29 11.98 -7.35
CA MET A 180 -20.19 11.67 -6.22
C MET A 180 -19.38 11.43 -4.93
N MET A 181 -18.26 10.71 -5.02
CA MET A 181 -17.38 10.46 -3.87
C MET A 181 -16.78 11.76 -3.32
N ALA A 182 -16.39 12.68 -4.19
CA ALA A 182 -15.82 13.96 -3.79
C ALA A 182 -16.87 14.83 -3.04
N GLU A 183 -18.12 14.88 -3.51
CA GLU A 183 -19.22 15.54 -2.78
C GLU A 183 -19.47 14.90 -1.41
N GLN A 184 -19.56 13.57 -1.35
CA GLN A 184 -19.74 12.86 -0.09
C GLN A 184 -18.61 13.13 0.91
N LEU A 185 -17.37 13.22 0.44
CA LEU A 185 -16.22 13.57 1.29
C LEU A 185 -16.32 15.00 1.81
N TYR A 186 -16.83 15.94 1.01
CA TYR A 186 -17.13 17.30 1.46
C TYR A 186 -18.19 17.34 2.55
N GLU A 187 -19.29 16.61 2.38
CA GLU A 187 -20.34 16.51 3.41
C GLU A 187 -19.77 15.96 4.72
N ARG A 188 -18.94 14.91 4.66
CA ARG A 188 -18.26 14.38 5.85
C ARG A 188 -17.35 15.41 6.49
N TYR A 189 -16.59 16.16 5.70
CA TYR A 189 -15.76 17.24 6.20
C TYR A 189 -16.61 18.31 6.92
N CYS A 190 -17.71 18.74 6.34
CA CYS A 190 -18.64 19.69 6.95
C CYS A 190 -19.19 19.18 8.29
N PHE A 191 -19.51 17.91 8.38
CA PHE A 191 -19.92 17.27 9.64
C PHE A 191 -18.76 17.21 10.66
N GLN A 192 -17.59 16.74 10.26
CA GLN A 192 -16.45 16.58 11.16
C GLN A 192 -15.98 17.90 11.76
N ARG A 193 -16.04 19.00 11.02
CA ARG A 193 -15.59 20.31 11.49
C ARG A 193 -16.41 20.90 12.64
N THR A 194 -17.65 20.41 12.87
CA THR A 194 -18.51 20.83 13.99
C THR A 194 -18.18 20.11 15.30
N ALA A 195 -17.30 19.13 15.29
CA ALA A 195 -16.86 18.44 16.48
C ALA A 195 -16.08 19.38 17.40
N LEU A 196 -16.18 19.18 18.73
CA LEU A 196 -15.52 20.02 19.72
C LEU A 196 -14.09 19.52 20.00
N ALA A 197 -13.16 20.44 20.24
CA ALA A 197 -11.77 20.12 20.52
C ALA A 197 -11.60 19.15 21.70
N ARG A 198 -12.47 19.22 22.72
CA ARG A 198 -12.48 18.28 23.85
C ARG A 198 -12.77 16.82 23.49
N GLN A 199 -13.34 16.57 22.31
CA GLN A 199 -13.56 15.20 21.81
C GLN A 199 -12.27 14.55 21.28
N PHE A 200 -11.24 15.36 21.05
CA PHE A 200 -9.91 14.94 20.58
C PHE A 200 -8.79 15.50 21.48
N PRO A 201 -8.83 15.22 22.79
CA PRO A 201 -7.96 15.91 23.75
C PRO A 201 -6.48 15.70 23.45
N PHE A 202 -6.06 14.50 23.10
CA PHE A 202 -4.67 14.22 22.78
C PHE A 202 -4.19 15.00 21.55
N MET A 203 -4.97 14.98 20.48
CA MET A 203 -4.61 15.61 19.20
C MET A 203 -4.54 17.14 19.32
N MET A 204 -5.51 17.73 20.03
CA MET A 204 -5.67 19.19 20.10
C MET A 204 -4.83 19.79 21.22
N SER A 205 -4.91 19.25 22.45
CA SER A 205 -4.21 19.84 23.61
C SER A 205 -2.68 19.77 23.50
N ASN A 206 -2.16 18.77 22.79
CA ASN A 206 -0.71 18.61 22.61
C ASN A 206 -0.21 19.16 21.25
N ASP A 207 -1.04 19.87 20.51
CA ASP A 207 -0.74 20.39 19.17
C ASP A 207 -0.21 19.31 18.20
N VAL A 208 -0.65 18.07 18.40
CA VAL A 208 -0.31 16.94 17.50
C VAL A 208 -0.95 17.16 16.14
N TRP A 209 -2.18 17.71 16.14
CA TRP A 209 -2.82 18.21 14.93
C TRP A 209 -2.47 19.69 14.74
N LYS A 210 -1.99 20.05 13.56
CA LYS A 210 -1.52 21.40 13.24
C LYS A 210 -2.55 22.48 13.58
N GLY A 211 -2.20 23.37 14.51
CA GLY A 211 -3.07 24.43 14.99
C GLY A 211 -4.07 24.03 16.06
N GLY A 212 -4.09 22.77 16.47
CA GLY A 212 -5.01 22.26 17.50
C GLY A 212 -4.76 22.89 18.88
N GLY A 213 -3.49 23.13 19.24
CA GLY A 213 -3.11 23.72 20.51
C GLY A 213 -3.64 25.16 20.77
N ARG A 214 -4.21 25.79 19.75
CA ARG A 214 -4.85 27.11 19.88
C ARG A 214 -6.30 27.05 20.31
N LEU A 215 -6.93 25.86 20.20
CA LEU A 215 -8.35 25.68 20.47
C LEU A 215 -8.63 25.50 21.97
N GLN A 216 -9.71 26.11 22.43
CA GLN A 216 -10.26 25.84 23.76
C GLN A 216 -11.11 24.55 23.71
N PRO A 217 -11.36 23.86 24.83
CA PRO A 217 -12.08 22.59 24.85
C PRO A 217 -13.46 22.61 24.19
N ASN A 218 -14.16 23.73 24.24
CA ASN A 218 -15.51 23.90 23.68
C ASN A 218 -15.52 24.54 22.27
N ASP A 219 -14.35 24.84 21.70
CA ASP A 219 -14.28 25.34 20.34
C ASP A 219 -14.51 24.18 19.36
N GLU A 220 -15.18 24.48 18.25
CA GLU A 220 -15.23 23.55 17.13
C GLU A 220 -13.84 23.36 16.53
N VAL A 221 -13.50 22.13 16.10
CA VAL A 221 -12.23 21.88 15.43
C VAL A 221 -12.13 22.58 14.06
N GLY A 222 -13.27 22.90 13.45
CA GLY A 222 -13.45 23.89 12.38
C GLY A 222 -12.30 23.99 11.39
N ASP A 223 -11.67 25.14 11.36
CA ASP A 223 -10.63 25.47 10.38
C ASP A 223 -9.34 24.68 10.49
N VAL A 224 -9.00 24.11 11.65
CA VAL A 224 -7.76 23.32 11.76
C VAL A 224 -7.85 22.02 10.94
N LEU A 225 -9.05 21.51 10.65
CA LEU A 225 -9.24 20.32 9.83
C LEU A 225 -8.89 20.53 8.35
N LYS A 226 -8.79 21.76 7.85
CA LYS A 226 -8.36 22.04 6.47
C LYS A 226 -6.98 21.49 6.12
N HIS A 227 -6.15 21.19 7.12
CA HIS A 227 -4.85 20.58 6.92
C HIS A 227 -4.92 19.06 6.68
N GLY A 228 -6.06 18.43 6.93
CA GLY A 228 -6.27 17.02 6.66
C GLY A 228 -6.57 16.72 5.20
N THR A 229 -6.53 15.44 4.84
CA THR A 229 -6.76 14.97 3.47
C THR A 229 -8.09 14.25 3.32
N LEU A 230 -8.67 14.34 2.12
CA LEU A 230 -9.87 13.63 1.69
C LEU A 230 -9.50 12.72 0.53
N GLY A 231 -9.68 11.40 0.69
CA GLY A 231 -9.20 10.39 -0.24
C GLY A 231 -10.28 9.80 -1.13
N ILE A 232 -10.10 9.87 -2.45
CA ILE A 232 -10.86 9.08 -3.41
C ILE A 232 -10.06 7.82 -3.70
N GLY A 233 -10.53 6.68 -3.17
CA GLY A 233 -9.88 5.40 -3.31
C GLY A 233 -10.50 4.50 -4.37
N PHE A 234 -9.83 3.40 -4.70
CA PHE A 234 -10.32 2.40 -5.64
C PHE A 234 -9.77 1.00 -5.34
N ILE A 235 -10.53 -0.01 -5.77
CA ILE A 235 -10.24 -1.43 -5.59
C ILE A 235 -10.47 -2.15 -6.91
N GLY A 236 -9.69 -3.20 -7.19
CA GLY A 236 -9.95 -4.15 -8.26
C GLY A 236 -9.53 -3.70 -9.64
N GLY A 237 -8.47 -2.91 -9.77
CA GLY A 237 -7.99 -2.47 -11.09
C GLY A 237 -7.70 -3.66 -12.02
N HIS A 238 -6.97 -4.67 -11.54
CA HIS A 238 -6.73 -5.90 -12.30
C HIS A 238 -8.05 -6.56 -12.76
N ASN A 239 -8.99 -6.78 -11.84
CA ASN A 239 -10.24 -7.47 -12.14
C ASN A 239 -11.17 -6.65 -13.05
N ALA A 240 -11.13 -5.33 -12.98
CA ALA A 240 -11.84 -4.46 -13.93
C ALA A 240 -11.31 -4.64 -15.36
N MET A 241 -9.99 -4.74 -15.50
CA MET A 241 -9.36 -4.97 -16.81
C MET A 241 -9.70 -6.37 -17.34
N VAL A 242 -9.68 -7.40 -16.50
CA VAL A 242 -10.14 -8.74 -16.88
C VAL A 242 -11.60 -8.71 -17.33
N ALA A 243 -12.47 -7.94 -16.68
CA ALA A 243 -13.88 -7.82 -17.08
C ALA A 243 -14.05 -7.22 -18.49
N ILE A 244 -13.23 -6.24 -18.87
CA ILE A 244 -13.31 -5.58 -20.19
C ILE A 244 -12.55 -6.36 -21.26
N TYR A 245 -11.32 -6.78 -20.96
CA TYR A 245 -10.39 -7.30 -21.96
C TYR A 245 -10.25 -8.84 -21.95
N GLY A 246 -10.67 -9.50 -20.87
CA GLY A 246 -10.44 -10.93 -20.63
C GLY A 246 -9.04 -11.23 -20.11
N GLU A 247 -8.22 -10.22 -19.89
CA GLU A 247 -6.85 -10.32 -19.38
C GLU A 247 -6.52 -9.11 -18.50
N GLY A 248 -5.53 -9.26 -17.58
CA GLY A 248 -5.11 -8.23 -16.67
C GLY A 248 -4.19 -7.18 -17.31
N HIS A 249 -3.94 -6.11 -16.59
CA HIS A 249 -3.08 -5.01 -17.05
C HIS A 249 -1.57 -5.35 -17.02
N ALA A 250 -1.19 -6.52 -16.54
CA ALA A 250 0.19 -6.98 -16.56
C ALA A 250 0.61 -7.49 -17.95
N THR A 251 -0.32 -8.08 -18.70
CA THR A 251 -0.06 -8.75 -19.98
C THR A 251 -0.60 -7.98 -21.18
N SER A 252 -1.51 -7.03 -20.94
CA SER A 252 -2.14 -6.21 -21.98
C SER A 252 -1.82 -4.73 -21.82
N LYS A 253 -1.17 -4.14 -22.85
CA LYS A 253 -0.89 -2.70 -22.87
C LYS A 253 -2.17 -1.85 -22.91
N GLU A 254 -3.20 -2.33 -23.60
CA GLU A 254 -4.49 -1.64 -23.70
C GLU A 254 -5.19 -1.64 -22.35
N ALA A 255 -5.19 -2.76 -21.64
CA ALA A 255 -5.70 -2.85 -20.28
C ALA A 255 -4.91 -1.96 -19.31
N TRP A 256 -3.58 -1.98 -19.40
CA TRP A 256 -2.74 -1.10 -18.57
C TRP A 256 -3.06 0.37 -18.81
N GLN A 257 -3.14 0.79 -20.07
CA GLN A 257 -3.47 2.18 -20.42
C GLN A 257 -4.86 2.57 -19.91
N THR A 258 -5.85 1.69 -20.06
CA THR A 258 -7.21 1.94 -19.57
C THR A 258 -7.26 2.11 -18.05
N LEU A 259 -6.53 1.29 -17.29
CA LEU A 259 -6.44 1.45 -15.84
C LEU A 259 -5.74 2.76 -15.46
N TYR A 260 -4.65 3.10 -16.16
CA TYR A 260 -3.94 4.35 -15.94
C TYR A 260 -4.81 5.58 -16.25
N ASP A 261 -5.58 5.50 -17.35
CA ASP A 261 -6.54 6.56 -17.72
C ASP A 261 -7.66 6.70 -16.68
N ALA A 262 -8.17 5.58 -16.14
CA ALA A 262 -9.19 5.60 -15.07
C ALA A 262 -8.67 6.33 -13.81
N VAL A 263 -7.44 6.04 -13.38
CA VAL A 263 -6.83 6.75 -12.23
C VAL A 263 -6.54 8.21 -12.56
N THR A 264 -6.17 8.50 -13.81
CA THR A 264 -5.99 9.89 -14.31
C THR A 264 -7.30 10.67 -14.29
N VAL A 265 -8.42 10.04 -14.67
CA VAL A 265 -9.77 10.63 -14.56
C VAL A 265 -10.10 10.97 -13.11
N MET A 266 -9.80 10.07 -12.15
CA MET A 266 -9.99 10.36 -10.73
C MET A 266 -9.15 11.58 -10.29
N ASN A 267 -7.90 11.70 -10.77
CA ASN A 267 -7.06 12.86 -10.45
C ASN A 267 -7.62 14.18 -11.00
N ARG A 268 -8.22 14.18 -12.19
CA ARG A 268 -8.89 15.38 -12.73
C ARG A 268 -10.03 15.83 -11.82
N VAL A 269 -10.86 14.90 -11.37
CA VAL A 269 -11.93 15.20 -10.39
C VAL A 269 -11.34 15.73 -9.08
N VAL A 270 -10.26 15.13 -8.59
CA VAL A 270 -9.54 15.61 -7.39
C VAL A 270 -9.10 17.07 -7.56
N GLU A 271 -8.50 17.45 -8.69
CA GLU A 271 -8.06 18.83 -8.92
C GLU A 271 -9.25 19.80 -9.06
N GLU A 272 -10.33 19.40 -9.72
CA GLU A 272 -11.57 20.18 -9.79
C GLU A 272 -12.14 20.46 -8.38
N TYR A 273 -12.14 19.46 -7.50
CA TYR A 273 -12.69 19.60 -6.15
C TYR A 273 -11.74 20.32 -5.18
N LYS A 274 -10.44 20.23 -5.38
CA LYS A 274 -9.48 21.12 -4.72
C LYS A 274 -9.76 22.58 -5.04
N ALA A 275 -9.99 22.89 -6.31
CA ALA A 275 -10.33 24.25 -6.75
C ALA A 275 -11.69 24.71 -6.22
N LYS A 276 -12.69 23.81 -6.21
CA LYS A 276 -14.07 24.11 -5.79
C LYS A 276 -14.18 24.40 -4.29
N TYR A 277 -13.56 23.57 -3.46
CA TYR A 277 -13.75 23.64 -2.00
C TYR A 277 -12.51 24.08 -1.22
N GLY A 278 -11.36 24.22 -1.87
CA GLY A 278 -10.12 24.61 -1.20
C GLY A 278 -9.66 23.59 -0.17
N LEU A 279 -9.88 22.28 -0.40
CA LEU A 279 -9.51 21.21 0.52
C LEU A 279 -8.50 20.26 -0.11
N ASN A 280 -7.72 19.56 0.73
CA ASN A 280 -6.68 18.64 0.31
C ASN A 280 -7.28 17.30 -0.16
N TYR A 281 -7.89 17.27 -1.35
CA TYR A 281 -8.31 16.02 -1.99
C TYR A 281 -7.12 15.27 -2.59
N SER A 282 -7.21 13.95 -2.66
CA SER A 282 -6.18 13.11 -3.29
C SER A 282 -6.73 11.77 -3.74
N VAL A 283 -6.08 11.14 -4.73
CA VAL A 283 -6.37 9.76 -5.11
C VAL A 283 -5.56 8.82 -4.22
N LEU A 284 -6.21 7.78 -3.70
CA LEU A 284 -5.65 6.77 -2.81
C LEU A 284 -5.73 5.38 -3.43
N ALA A 285 -4.61 4.68 -3.49
CA ALA A 285 -4.62 3.24 -3.71
C ALA A 285 -5.10 2.56 -2.42
N THR A 286 -6.40 2.27 -2.34
CA THR A 286 -7.07 1.86 -1.09
C THR A 286 -6.41 0.64 -0.45
N PRO A 287 -6.11 0.67 0.85
CA PRO A 287 -5.84 -0.53 1.64
C PRO A 287 -7.17 -1.27 1.89
N ALA A 288 -7.52 -2.18 0.97
CA ALA A 288 -8.89 -2.68 0.88
C ALA A 288 -9.25 -3.73 1.92
N GLU A 289 -8.29 -4.51 2.40
CA GLU A 289 -8.51 -5.57 3.38
C GLU A 289 -9.82 -6.37 3.11
N GLY A 290 -10.68 -6.57 4.11
CA GLY A 290 -11.95 -7.27 3.98
C GLY A 290 -12.95 -6.65 2.99
N LEU A 291 -12.80 -5.37 2.62
CA LEU A 291 -13.65 -4.72 1.64
C LEU A 291 -13.50 -5.33 0.22
N SER A 292 -12.30 -5.83 -0.12
CA SER A 292 -12.05 -6.49 -1.40
C SER A 292 -12.89 -7.77 -1.58
N GLY A 293 -12.95 -8.61 -0.55
CA GLY A 293 -13.80 -9.80 -0.51
C GLY A 293 -15.30 -9.46 -0.47
N ARG A 294 -15.68 -8.45 0.31
CA ARG A 294 -17.07 -7.98 0.36
C ARG A 294 -17.58 -7.54 -1.01
N PHE A 295 -16.80 -6.76 -1.75
CA PHE A 295 -17.18 -6.33 -3.09
C PHE A 295 -17.34 -7.52 -4.04
N THR A 296 -16.42 -8.47 -4.01
CA THR A 296 -16.49 -9.68 -4.86
C THR A 296 -17.77 -10.48 -4.57
N ARG A 297 -18.11 -10.72 -3.29
CA ARG A 297 -19.33 -11.44 -2.91
C ARG A 297 -20.61 -10.70 -3.37
N MET A 298 -20.64 -9.37 -3.21
CA MET A 298 -21.78 -8.56 -3.65
C MET A 298 -21.96 -8.63 -5.16
N ASP A 299 -20.87 -8.57 -5.93
CA ASP A 299 -20.91 -8.58 -7.38
C ASP A 299 -21.22 -9.98 -7.93
N ARG A 300 -20.69 -11.04 -7.31
CA ARG A 300 -21.07 -12.43 -7.63
C ARG A 300 -22.58 -12.65 -7.42
N LYS A 301 -23.13 -12.15 -6.31
CA LYS A 301 -24.57 -12.25 -6.06
C LYS A 301 -25.40 -11.52 -7.11
N ARG A 302 -24.92 -10.38 -7.60
CA ARG A 302 -25.65 -9.52 -8.54
C ARG A 302 -25.50 -9.95 -10.00
N TYR A 303 -24.32 -10.40 -10.39
CA TYR A 303 -23.96 -10.62 -11.79
C TYR A 303 -23.66 -12.09 -12.12
N GLY A 304 -23.62 -12.96 -11.13
CA GLY A 304 -23.17 -14.35 -11.27
C GLY A 304 -21.65 -14.48 -11.27
N GLU A 305 -21.20 -15.69 -11.53
CA GLU A 305 -19.77 -15.98 -11.65
C GLU A 305 -19.25 -15.53 -13.02
N ILE A 306 -18.24 -14.66 -13.00
CA ILE A 306 -17.54 -14.16 -14.17
C ILE A 306 -16.08 -14.62 -14.04
N PRO A 307 -15.54 -15.44 -14.98
CA PRO A 307 -14.20 -15.99 -14.90
C PRO A 307 -13.12 -14.91 -14.74
N GLY A 308 -12.24 -15.09 -13.76
CA GLY A 308 -11.17 -14.16 -13.41
C GLY A 308 -11.62 -12.86 -12.73
N VAL A 309 -12.93 -12.67 -12.52
CA VAL A 309 -13.50 -11.49 -11.90
C VAL A 309 -14.22 -11.86 -10.60
N THR A 310 -15.45 -12.39 -10.70
CA THR A 310 -16.29 -12.67 -9.52
C THR A 310 -16.23 -14.12 -9.04
N ASP A 311 -15.57 -15.01 -9.74
CA ASP A 311 -15.31 -16.40 -9.36
C ASP A 311 -14.21 -16.54 -8.28
N ARG A 312 -13.68 -15.43 -7.79
CA ARG A 312 -12.61 -15.34 -6.79
C ARG A 312 -13.15 -14.88 -5.44
N ASP A 313 -12.39 -15.11 -4.37
CA ASP A 313 -12.80 -14.72 -3.02
C ASP A 313 -12.67 -13.21 -2.77
N TYR A 314 -11.79 -12.54 -3.51
CA TYR A 314 -11.52 -11.11 -3.37
C TYR A 314 -11.07 -10.48 -4.69
N TYR A 315 -11.21 -9.16 -4.79
CA TYR A 315 -10.61 -8.35 -5.83
C TYR A 315 -9.19 -7.94 -5.48
N VAL A 316 -8.30 -7.89 -6.46
CA VAL A 316 -6.94 -7.38 -6.28
C VAL A 316 -7.00 -5.93 -5.80
N ASN A 317 -6.17 -5.58 -4.82
CA ASN A 317 -6.10 -4.21 -4.30
C ASN A 317 -5.70 -3.20 -5.37
N SER A 318 -6.39 -2.07 -5.40
CA SER A 318 -6.05 -0.87 -6.18
C SER A 318 -5.52 -1.17 -7.59
N PHE A 319 -4.29 -0.75 -7.90
CA PHE A 319 -3.61 -0.93 -9.19
C PHE A 319 -2.66 -2.13 -9.22
N HIS A 320 -2.59 -2.93 -8.14
CA HIS A 320 -1.61 -4.01 -8.09
C HIS A 320 -1.80 -5.03 -9.22
N VAL A 321 -0.67 -5.50 -9.73
CA VAL A 321 -0.62 -6.67 -10.58
C VAL A 321 -0.95 -7.90 -9.74
N ASP A 322 -1.86 -8.75 -10.22
CA ASP A 322 -2.20 -10.01 -9.53
C ASP A 322 -0.94 -10.88 -9.40
N VAL A 323 -0.70 -11.43 -8.23
CA VAL A 323 0.48 -12.26 -7.93
C VAL A 323 0.55 -13.54 -8.78
N ARG A 324 -0.55 -13.91 -9.43
CA ARG A 324 -0.63 -15.07 -10.33
C ARG A 324 -0.26 -14.73 -11.76
N GLU A 325 -0.07 -13.45 -12.09
CA GLU A 325 0.37 -13.05 -13.42
C GLU A 325 1.81 -13.50 -13.67
N PRO A 326 2.13 -14.03 -14.86
CA PRO A 326 3.44 -14.57 -15.17
C PRO A 326 4.46 -13.48 -15.53
N VAL A 327 4.64 -12.53 -14.64
CA VAL A 327 5.58 -11.42 -14.81
C VAL A 327 6.70 -11.48 -13.79
N SER A 328 7.88 -11.02 -14.17
CA SER A 328 9.00 -10.91 -13.25
C SER A 328 8.78 -9.78 -12.22
N ILE A 329 9.50 -9.86 -11.10
CA ILE A 329 9.52 -8.81 -10.06
C ILE A 329 9.83 -7.43 -10.68
N VAL A 330 10.81 -7.38 -11.59
CA VAL A 330 11.21 -6.12 -12.24
C VAL A 330 10.10 -5.57 -13.12
N GLU A 331 9.44 -6.42 -13.90
CA GLU A 331 8.30 -6.02 -14.73
C GLU A 331 7.13 -5.56 -13.89
N LYS A 332 6.80 -6.27 -12.81
CA LYS A 332 5.76 -5.85 -11.87
C LYS A 332 6.05 -4.44 -11.30
N ILE A 333 7.27 -4.20 -10.84
CA ILE A 333 7.67 -2.89 -10.32
C ILE A 333 7.51 -1.81 -11.40
N ARG A 334 7.95 -2.06 -12.64
CA ARG A 334 7.81 -1.13 -13.77
C ARG A 334 6.36 -0.83 -14.13
N LEU A 335 5.50 -1.82 -14.09
CA LEU A 335 4.08 -1.66 -14.38
C LEU A 335 3.35 -0.85 -13.31
N GLU A 336 3.75 -0.98 -12.04
CA GLU A 336 3.13 -0.31 -10.90
C GLU A 336 3.69 1.10 -10.63
N ALA A 337 4.97 1.34 -10.92
CA ALA A 337 5.65 2.60 -10.60
C ALA A 337 4.95 3.87 -11.12
N PRO A 338 4.42 3.93 -12.37
CA PRO A 338 3.73 5.12 -12.85
C PRO A 338 2.49 5.50 -12.04
N PHE A 339 1.80 4.52 -11.43
CA PHE A 339 0.63 4.78 -10.59
C PHE A 339 0.98 5.51 -9.29
N HIS A 340 2.21 5.37 -8.77
CA HIS A 340 2.64 6.07 -7.57
C HIS A 340 2.60 7.58 -7.71
N ALA A 341 2.96 8.09 -8.90
CA ALA A 341 2.93 9.52 -9.18
C ALA A 341 1.51 10.12 -9.20
N ILE A 342 0.50 9.30 -9.49
CA ILE A 342 -0.90 9.72 -9.63
C ILE A 342 -1.82 9.23 -8.50
N THR A 343 -1.30 8.52 -7.51
CA THR A 343 -2.01 8.11 -6.28
C THR A 343 -1.40 8.76 -5.05
N ARG A 344 -1.37 10.08 -5.03
CA ARG A 344 -0.65 10.87 -4.00
C ARG A 344 -1.28 10.82 -2.61
N GLY A 345 -2.52 10.35 -2.49
CA GLY A 345 -3.17 10.07 -1.21
C GLY A 345 -2.67 8.82 -0.50
N GLY A 346 -1.91 8.01 -1.21
CA GLY A 346 -1.29 6.79 -0.68
C GLY A 346 -1.16 5.70 -1.72
N HIS A 347 -0.05 5.00 -1.65
CA HIS A 347 0.30 3.89 -2.54
C HIS A 347 1.35 3.02 -1.87
N ILE A 348 1.48 1.81 -2.36
CA ILE A 348 2.56 0.88 -2.02
C ILE A 348 2.71 -0.10 -3.17
N THR A 349 3.93 -0.57 -3.43
CA THR A 349 4.18 -1.74 -4.27
C THR A 349 4.65 -2.88 -3.37
N TYR A 350 4.02 -4.03 -3.52
CA TYR A 350 4.43 -5.25 -2.84
C TYR A 350 5.20 -6.15 -3.81
N VAL A 351 6.34 -6.64 -3.36
CA VAL A 351 7.07 -7.72 -4.00
C VAL A 351 6.88 -8.98 -3.17
N GLU A 352 6.33 -10.02 -3.78
CA GLU A 352 6.14 -11.32 -3.15
C GLU A 352 7.28 -12.26 -3.54
N LEU A 353 7.99 -12.79 -2.55
CA LEU A 353 9.03 -13.82 -2.72
C LEU A 353 8.44 -15.18 -2.32
N ASP A 354 8.71 -16.20 -3.08
CA ASP A 354 8.24 -17.58 -2.84
C ASP A 354 9.24 -18.44 -2.05
N GLY A 355 10.45 -17.92 -1.81
CA GLY A 355 11.55 -18.64 -1.18
C GLY A 355 11.90 -18.17 0.23
N GLU A 356 12.85 -18.86 0.85
CA GLU A 356 13.44 -18.46 2.14
C GLU A 356 14.34 -17.23 1.98
N ALA A 357 13.75 -16.05 2.10
CA ALA A 357 14.47 -14.77 2.01
C ALA A 357 15.66 -14.67 3.00
N ARG A 358 15.56 -15.33 4.17
CA ARG A 358 16.64 -15.41 5.18
C ARG A 358 17.96 -15.91 4.62
N LYS A 359 17.92 -16.80 3.64
CA LYS A 359 19.12 -17.38 3.00
C LYS A 359 19.73 -16.48 1.95
N ASN A 360 19.02 -15.43 1.53
CA ASN A 360 19.47 -14.54 0.46
C ASN A 360 19.08 -13.07 0.73
N PRO A 361 19.52 -12.47 1.84
CA PRO A 361 19.15 -11.10 2.17
C PRO A 361 19.67 -10.06 1.16
N VAL A 362 20.70 -10.38 0.37
CA VAL A 362 21.16 -9.50 -0.73
C VAL A 362 20.09 -9.32 -1.82
N ALA A 363 19.18 -10.28 -1.98
CA ALA A 363 18.07 -10.13 -2.90
C ALA A 363 17.16 -8.97 -2.50
N ILE A 364 16.95 -8.75 -1.20
CA ILE A 364 16.18 -7.60 -0.68
C ILE A 364 16.86 -6.29 -1.12
N LEU A 365 18.18 -6.16 -0.93
CA LEU A 365 18.92 -4.97 -1.35
C LEU A 365 18.81 -4.71 -2.86
N LYS A 366 18.85 -5.77 -3.68
CA LYS A 366 18.68 -5.67 -5.14
C LYS A 366 17.28 -5.21 -5.52
N ILE A 367 16.25 -5.69 -4.82
CA ILE A 367 14.87 -5.25 -5.04
C ILE A 367 14.70 -3.79 -4.64
N VAL A 368 15.27 -3.37 -3.51
CA VAL A 368 15.28 -1.96 -3.08
C VAL A 368 15.89 -1.07 -4.16
N LYS A 369 17.01 -1.51 -4.78
CA LYS A 369 17.58 -0.78 -5.91
C LYS A 369 16.63 -0.66 -7.09
N VAL A 370 16.01 -1.74 -7.51
CA VAL A 370 15.04 -1.70 -8.62
C VAL A 370 13.88 -0.77 -8.30
N MET A 371 13.34 -0.81 -7.07
CA MET A 371 12.28 0.10 -6.64
C MET A 371 12.71 1.56 -6.71
N GLN A 372 13.95 1.87 -6.32
CA GLN A 372 14.50 3.22 -6.39
C GLN A 372 14.68 3.69 -7.83
N ASP A 373 15.27 2.85 -8.69
CA ASP A 373 15.54 3.15 -10.09
C ASP A 373 14.26 3.40 -10.89
N GLU A 374 13.21 2.63 -10.62
CA GLU A 374 11.90 2.74 -11.30
C GLU A 374 11.00 3.83 -10.68
N GLY A 375 11.43 4.51 -9.61
CA GLY A 375 10.72 5.65 -9.02
C GLY A 375 9.53 5.26 -8.14
N ILE A 376 9.56 4.08 -7.51
CA ILE A 376 8.61 3.69 -6.45
C ILE A 376 8.70 4.69 -5.30
N GLY A 377 7.56 5.12 -4.78
CA GLY A 377 7.52 6.03 -3.63
C GLY A 377 7.55 5.30 -2.29
N TYR A 378 6.95 4.11 -2.24
CA TYR A 378 6.87 3.27 -1.05
C TYR A 378 6.68 1.81 -1.46
N GLY A 379 7.44 0.92 -0.88
CA GLY A 379 7.44 -0.50 -1.21
C GLY A 379 7.60 -1.41 0.00
N SER A 380 7.08 -2.61 -0.13
CA SER A 380 7.22 -3.71 0.84
C SER A 380 7.70 -4.95 0.13
N ILE A 381 8.47 -5.77 0.83
CA ILE A 381 8.95 -7.04 0.32
C ILE A 381 8.46 -8.13 1.26
N ASN A 382 7.57 -8.96 0.77
CA ASN A 382 6.92 -10.03 1.50
C ASN A 382 7.54 -11.38 1.14
N HIS A 383 7.52 -12.29 2.09
CA HIS A 383 7.94 -13.67 1.89
C HIS A 383 7.19 -14.57 2.88
N PRO A 384 7.12 -15.90 2.65
CA PRO A 384 6.46 -16.79 3.59
C PRO A 384 7.09 -16.75 4.98
N VAL A 385 6.27 -16.52 6.00
CA VAL A 385 6.63 -16.59 7.41
C VAL A 385 5.54 -17.41 8.11
N ASP A 386 5.64 -18.72 8.02
CA ASP A 386 4.71 -19.61 8.68
C ASP A 386 5.24 -20.00 10.06
N ARG A 387 4.34 -20.32 10.98
CA ARG A 387 4.70 -20.81 12.31
C ARG A 387 3.86 -22.00 12.72
N ASP A 388 4.51 -23.05 13.20
CA ASP A 388 3.82 -24.14 13.88
C ASP A 388 3.73 -23.84 15.39
N PRO A 389 2.52 -23.72 15.93
CA PRO A 389 2.31 -23.37 17.34
C PRO A 389 2.70 -24.45 18.33
N VAL A 390 2.69 -25.69 17.88
CA VAL A 390 2.92 -26.84 18.74
C VAL A 390 4.41 -27.04 18.97
N CYS A 391 5.20 -26.99 17.90
CA CYS A 391 6.65 -27.21 18.01
C CYS A 391 7.48 -25.91 17.95
N GLY A 392 6.86 -24.74 17.69
CA GLY A 392 7.52 -23.45 17.60
C GLY A 392 8.39 -23.27 16.34
N TYR A 393 8.21 -24.10 15.32
CA TYR A 393 8.90 -23.91 14.05
C TYR A 393 8.44 -22.62 13.37
N THR A 394 9.40 -21.83 12.88
CA THR A 394 9.13 -20.64 12.07
C THR A 394 9.90 -20.75 10.77
N GLY A 395 9.23 -20.54 9.64
CA GLY A 395 9.81 -20.68 8.30
C GLY A 395 8.73 -21.03 7.30
N ILE A 396 9.10 -21.62 6.19
CA ILE A 396 8.14 -22.10 5.18
C ILE A 396 7.54 -23.43 5.64
N ILE A 397 6.23 -23.44 5.84
CA ILE A 397 5.44 -24.66 6.11
C ILE A 397 4.52 -24.87 4.90
N GLY A 398 4.76 -25.94 4.15
CA GLY A 398 3.83 -26.39 3.13
C GLY A 398 2.60 -27.05 3.74
N GLU A 399 2.27 -28.27 3.33
CA GLU A 399 1.19 -29.05 3.94
C GLU A 399 1.59 -29.69 5.29
N VAL A 400 2.88 -29.85 5.51
CA VAL A 400 3.45 -30.58 6.65
C VAL A 400 4.55 -29.76 7.31
N CYS A 401 4.49 -29.61 8.64
CA CYS A 401 5.55 -28.94 9.39
C CYS A 401 6.88 -29.72 9.26
N PRO A 402 7.96 -29.09 8.78
CA PRO A 402 9.23 -29.77 8.57
C PRO A 402 9.93 -30.19 9.86
N ARG A 403 9.52 -29.64 11.02
CA ARG A 403 10.11 -29.98 12.32
C ARG A 403 9.42 -31.15 12.99
N CYS A 404 8.08 -31.17 13.01
CA CYS A 404 7.34 -32.16 13.80
C CYS A 404 6.42 -33.08 12.97
N GLY A 405 6.32 -32.86 11.66
CA GLY A 405 5.50 -33.66 10.77
C GLY A 405 3.98 -33.41 10.85
N ARG A 406 3.53 -32.47 11.66
CA ARG A 406 2.11 -32.13 11.82
C ARG A 406 1.54 -31.50 10.56
N ARG A 407 0.33 -31.87 10.19
CA ARG A 407 -0.44 -31.23 9.12
C ARG A 407 -1.27 -30.07 9.64
N GLU A 408 -1.59 -29.10 8.79
CA GLU A 408 -2.45 -27.97 9.12
C GLU A 408 -3.82 -28.47 9.63
N GLY A 409 -4.27 -27.90 10.76
CA GLY A 409 -5.54 -28.27 11.39
C GLY A 409 -5.53 -29.60 12.16
N GLU A 410 -4.49 -30.41 12.06
CA GLU A 410 -4.40 -31.68 12.74
C GLU A 410 -4.18 -31.49 14.25
N GLY A 411 -5.09 -32.06 15.06
CA GLY A 411 -5.01 -32.04 16.51
C GLY A 411 -5.31 -30.72 17.22
N VAL A 412 -5.58 -29.63 16.44
CA VAL A 412 -5.93 -28.31 17.02
C VAL A 412 -7.10 -27.71 16.24
N PRO A 413 -8.25 -27.41 16.87
CA PRO A 413 -9.36 -26.73 16.22
C PRO A 413 -8.93 -25.39 15.63
N LEU A 414 -9.44 -25.04 14.45
CA LEU A 414 -9.11 -23.78 13.73
C LEU A 414 -9.31 -22.55 14.63
N SER A 415 -10.42 -22.50 15.38
CA SER A 415 -10.71 -21.42 16.35
C SER A 415 -9.65 -21.27 17.44
N LYS A 416 -8.94 -22.36 17.79
CA LYS A 416 -7.85 -22.31 18.76
C LYS A 416 -6.52 -21.91 18.12
N LEU A 417 -6.32 -22.29 16.86
CA LEU A 417 -5.18 -21.81 16.05
C LEU A 417 -5.23 -20.29 15.86
N GLN A 418 -6.41 -19.75 15.58
CA GLN A 418 -6.65 -18.32 15.49
C GLN A 418 -6.29 -17.58 16.78
N LYS A 419 -6.78 -18.05 17.93
CA LYS A 419 -6.45 -17.46 19.25
C LYS A 419 -4.97 -17.51 19.60
N LEU A 420 -4.21 -18.39 18.98
CA LEU A 420 -2.77 -18.52 19.17
C LEU A 420 -1.96 -17.71 18.14
N GLY A 421 -2.62 -16.96 17.26
CA GLY A 421 -1.95 -16.13 16.25
C GLY A 421 -1.22 -16.94 15.17
N LEU A 422 -1.77 -18.07 14.78
CA LEU A 422 -1.12 -19.04 13.93
C LEU A 422 -1.67 -19.02 12.53
N TYR A 423 -1.30 -17.99 11.84
CA TYR A 423 -1.64 -17.85 10.45
C TYR A 423 -0.53 -18.42 9.58
N LYS A 424 -0.95 -19.23 8.62
CA LYS A 424 -0.20 -19.59 7.45
C LYS A 424 -0.34 -18.45 6.46
N ASN A 425 0.77 -17.97 5.90
CA ASN A 425 0.80 -16.91 4.87
C ASN A 425 0.24 -15.55 5.30
N TYR A 426 0.90 -14.88 6.21
CA TYR A 426 0.66 -13.47 6.53
C TYR A 426 0.88 -12.49 5.35
N ASN A 427 1.26 -12.98 4.19
CA ASN A 427 1.87 -12.20 3.13
C ASN A 427 0.92 -11.73 2.05
N SER A 428 -0.36 -11.92 2.19
CA SER A 428 -1.31 -11.66 1.10
C SER A 428 -1.80 -10.23 1.01
N THR A 429 -1.02 -9.27 1.46
CA THR A 429 -1.39 -7.84 1.40
C THR A 429 -1.52 -7.31 -0.03
N THR A 430 -0.82 -7.92 -1.00
CA THR A 430 -0.98 -7.57 -2.42
C THR A 430 -2.25 -8.10 -3.04
N ILE A 431 -2.74 -9.23 -2.55
CA ILE A 431 -3.94 -9.87 -3.07
C ILE A 431 -5.20 -9.49 -2.31
N GLY A 432 -5.09 -8.60 -1.35
CA GLY A 432 -6.15 -8.28 -0.43
C GLY A 432 -6.03 -9.15 0.82
N TYR A 433 -6.33 -8.56 1.95
CA TYR A 433 -6.40 -9.29 3.21
C TYR A 433 -7.52 -10.32 3.10
N HIS A 434 -7.19 -11.57 3.27
CA HIS A 434 -8.15 -12.60 3.58
C HIS A 434 -8.54 -12.39 5.04
N GLY A 435 -9.55 -11.58 5.28
CA GLY A 435 -10.20 -11.55 6.59
C GLY A 435 -10.53 -12.98 6.97
N ASP A 436 -10.25 -13.33 8.20
CA ASP A 436 -10.67 -14.60 8.77
C ASP A 436 -12.16 -14.79 8.48
N PRO A 437 -12.59 -15.90 7.86
CA PRO A 437 -14.01 -16.18 7.68
C PRO A 437 -14.82 -16.11 8.96
N ALA A 438 -14.18 -16.22 10.13
CA ALA A 438 -14.81 -16.09 11.45
C ALA A 438 -15.01 -14.63 11.89
N GLU A 439 -14.31 -13.64 11.33
CA GLU A 439 -14.58 -12.21 11.61
C GLU A 439 -15.74 -11.65 10.77
N GLU A 440 -16.23 -12.41 9.81
CA GLU A 440 -17.31 -12.02 8.89
C GLU A 440 -18.67 -12.66 9.21
N ALA A 441 -18.78 -13.46 10.28
CA ALA A 441 -20.01 -14.12 10.69
C ALA A 441 -20.91 -13.24 11.60
#